data_8674097afbff17d37cc68bf56417698f
#
_entry.id   8674097afbff17d37cc68bf56417698f
#
_cell.length_a   1.000
_cell.length_b   1.000
_cell.length_c   1.000
_cell.angle_alpha   90.00
_cell.angle_beta   90.00
_cell.angle_gamma   90.00
#
_symmetry.space_group_name_H-M   'P 1'
#
loop_
_entity.id
_entity.type
_entity.pdbx_description
1 polymer ?
#
loop_
_entity_poly.entity_id
_entity_poly.type
_entity_poly.pdbx_seq_one_letter_code
_entity_poly.pdbx_strand_id
1 'polypeptide(L)'
;MTRIIIDSTIDLPEQYRSKLKIGDRAVISPDSLPGEKFEGQISHIDTLPVNLVNWDSSSPKIYKSKIRFDKQSPRLVNGMSVQISVVTKTIPQTLFVPVEAVFEDSDRFYVYVAGLTGSKEVDVEIGESNDNFVQIKSGLEEGDVVYLYRPYQKKQDSK
;
A
#
# COMPACT_ATOMS: atom_id res chain seq x y z
N MET A 1 33.52 12.33 -16.46
CA MET A 1 32.70 12.67 -15.30
C MET A 1 32.06 11.37 -14.81
N THR A 2 32.62 10.74 -13.77
CA THR A 2 32.17 9.44 -13.26
C THR A 2 30.88 9.65 -12.47
N ARG A 3 29.77 9.18 -12.98
CA ARG A 3 28.47 9.24 -12.29
C ARG A 3 28.41 8.08 -11.31
N ILE A 4 28.56 8.36 -10.03
CA ILE A 4 28.32 7.35 -8.99
C ILE A 4 26.82 7.11 -8.92
N ILE A 5 26.38 5.91 -9.26
CA ILE A 5 24.98 5.50 -9.13
C ILE A 5 24.87 4.79 -7.79
N ILE A 6 24.06 5.32 -6.89
CA ILE A 6 23.75 4.66 -5.62
C ILE A 6 22.58 3.73 -5.89
N ASP A 7 22.83 2.43 -5.81
CA ASP A 7 21.79 1.39 -5.85
C ASP A 7 21.63 0.81 -4.44
N SER A 8 20.39 0.64 -4.00
CA SER A 8 20.07 -0.08 -2.77
C SER A 8 19.69 -1.51 -3.12
N THR A 9 20.25 -2.48 -2.42
CA THR A 9 19.82 -3.88 -2.52
C THR A 9 18.73 -4.15 -1.50
N ILE A 10 17.66 -4.80 -1.94
CA ILE A 10 16.53 -5.18 -1.10
C ILE A 10 16.24 -6.67 -1.22
N ASP A 11 15.71 -7.22 -0.16
CA ASP A 11 15.23 -8.60 -0.08
C ASP A 11 13.72 -8.60 -0.32
N LEU A 12 13.32 -8.97 -1.54
CA LEU A 12 11.93 -9.01 -1.97
C LEU A 12 11.32 -10.38 -1.62
N PRO A 13 10.36 -10.46 -0.67
CA PRO A 13 9.67 -11.70 -0.37
C PRO A 13 8.93 -12.27 -1.59
N GLU A 14 8.93 -13.61 -1.74
CA GLU A 14 8.34 -14.32 -2.87
C GLU A 14 6.88 -13.92 -3.14
N GLN A 15 6.09 -13.69 -2.11
CA GLN A 15 4.68 -13.29 -2.21
C GLN A 15 4.45 -11.98 -2.99
N TYR A 16 5.45 -11.10 -3.05
CA TYR A 16 5.35 -9.83 -3.78
C TYR A 16 5.99 -9.89 -5.18
N ARG A 17 6.68 -10.99 -5.52
CA ARG A 17 7.43 -11.11 -6.79
C ARG A 17 6.55 -10.90 -8.03
N SER A 18 5.32 -11.42 -8.01
CA SER A 18 4.37 -11.30 -9.13
C SER A 18 3.76 -9.90 -9.25
N LYS A 19 3.77 -9.12 -8.19
CA LYS A 19 3.18 -7.77 -8.12
C LYS A 19 4.14 -6.68 -8.56
N LEU A 20 5.46 -6.96 -8.55
CA LEU A 20 6.50 -5.97 -8.81
C LEU A 20 7.19 -6.20 -10.16
N LYS A 21 7.50 -5.09 -10.84
CA LYS A 21 8.17 -5.06 -12.14
C LYS A 21 9.36 -4.11 -12.11
N ILE A 22 10.32 -4.37 -12.99
CA ILE A 22 11.41 -3.43 -13.26
C ILE A 22 10.78 -2.13 -13.80
N GLY A 23 11.18 -0.99 -13.25
CA GLY A 23 10.64 0.32 -13.57
C GLY A 23 9.55 0.81 -12.62
N ASP A 24 9.02 -0.04 -11.72
CA ASP A 24 8.06 0.42 -10.70
C ASP A 24 8.69 1.47 -9.80
N ARG A 25 7.93 2.53 -9.51
CA ARG A 25 8.36 3.62 -8.64
C ARG A 25 8.45 3.17 -7.20
N ALA A 26 9.50 3.60 -6.53
CA ALA A 26 9.73 3.33 -5.12
C ALA A 26 9.96 4.63 -4.34
N VAL A 27 9.39 4.70 -3.16
CA VAL A 27 9.65 5.76 -2.17
C VAL A 27 10.49 5.13 -1.06
N ILE A 28 11.64 5.69 -0.81
CA ILE A 28 12.62 5.21 0.15
C ILE A 28 12.66 6.20 1.31
N SER A 29 12.41 5.70 2.51
CA SER A 29 12.42 6.46 3.77
C SER A 29 13.50 5.89 4.68
N PRO A 30 14.67 6.56 4.84
CA PRO A 30 15.70 6.10 5.74
C PRO A 30 15.30 6.26 7.20
N ASP A 31 15.55 5.25 8.03
CA ASP A 31 15.22 5.28 9.46
C ASP A 31 16.01 6.37 10.21
N SER A 32 17.23 6.66 9.74
CA SER A 32 18.09 7.69 10.33
C SER A 32 17.75 9.12 9.92
N LEU A 33 16.81 9.30 8.95
CA LEU A 33 16.37 10.62 8.45
C LEU A 33 14.85 10.73 8.51
N PRO A 34 14.25 10.82 9.70
CA PRO A 34 12.80 10.85 9.86
C PRO A 34 12.17 12.01 9.06
N GLY A 35 11.11 11.69 8.32
CA GLY A 35 10.38 12.67 7.50
C GLY A 35 10.98 12.93 6.12
N GLU A 36 12.19 12.45 5.82
CA GLU A 36 12.75 12.55 4.48
C GLU A 36 12.35 11.35 3.62
N LYS A 37 12.01 11.65 2.38
CA LYS A 37 11.64 10.66 1.38
C LYS A 37 12.49 10.85 0.13
N PHE A 38 13.00 9.76 -0.39
CA PHE A 38 13.75 9.72 -1.63
C PHE A 38 12.98 8.90 -2.65
N GLU A 39 13.03 9.34 -3.89
CA GLU A 39 12.38 8.64 -5.00
C GLU A 39 13.39 7.80 -5.75
N GLY A 40 12.92 6.68 -6.26
CA GLY A 40 13.69 5.77 -7.07
C GLY A 40 12.79 4.80 -7.83
N GLN A 41 13.40 3.85 -8.49
CA GLN A 41 12.67 2.83 -9.25
C GLN A 41 13.38 1.49 -9.14
N ILE A 42 12.63 0.41 -9.25
CA ILE A 42 13.18 -0.94 -9.31
C ILE A 42 14.00 -1.06 -10.59
N SER A 43 15.31 -1.25 -10.44
CA SER A 43 16.24 -1.37 -11.56
C SER A 43 16.56 -2.81 -11.92
N HIS A 44 16.43 -3.73 -10.97
CA HIS A 44 16.69 -5.15 -11.15
C HIS A 44 15.91 -6.00 -10.15
N ILE A 45 15.50 -7.19 -10.60
CA ILE A 45 14.92 -8.24 -9.76
C ILE A 45 15.56 -9.56 -10.20
N ASP A 46 16.18 -10.29 -9.29
CA ASP A 46 16.75 -11.59 -9.61
C ASP A 46 15.67 -12.57 -10.09
N THR A 47 16.06 -13.45 -10.98
CA THR A 47 15.15 -14.46 -11.55
C THR A 47 15.02 -15.69 -10.66
N LEU A 48 16.02 -15.97 -9.84
CA LEU A 48 16.05 -17.12 -8.94
C LEU A 48 15.96 -16.65 -7.48
N PRO A 49 15.08 -17.26 -6.68
CA PRO A 49 15.02 -16.97 -5.27
C PRO A 49 16.19 -17.60 -4.52
N VAL A 50 16.56 -16.97 -3.42
CA VAL A 50 17.48 -17.54 -2.42
C VAL A 50 16.77 -17.64 -1.07
N ASN A 51 17.26 -18.50 -0.20
CA ASN A 51 16.74 -18.56 1.16
C ASN A 51 17.17 -17.31 1.94
N LEU A 52 16.28 -16.72 2.72
CA LEU A 52 16.60 -15.57 3.57
C LEU A 52 17.75 -15.92 4.52
N VAL A 53 17.74 -17.15 5.04
CA VAL A 53 18.83 -17.72 5.83
C VAL A 53 19.50 -18.84 5.03
N ASN A 54 20.71 -18.60 4.54
CA ASN A 54 21.38 -19.47 3.56
C ASN A 54 21.53 -20.93 3.99
N TRP A 55 21.65 -21.22 5.28
CA TRP A 55 21.83 -22.60 5.81
C TRP A 55 20.51 -23.24 6.25
N ASP A 56 19.39 -22.52 6.19
CA ASP A 56 18.07 -23.02 6.55
C ASP A 56 17.18 -23.10 5.31
N SER A 57 16.99 -24.33 4.82
CA SER A 57 16.13 -24.59 3.64
C SER A 57 14.63 -24.34 3.91
N SER A 58 14.24 -24.26 5.18
CA SER A 58 12.87 -23.93 5.61
C SER A 58 12.61 -22.43 5.69
N SER A 59 13.67 -21.61 5.61
CA SER A 59 13.53 -20.14 5.67
C SER A 59 12.77 -19.59 4.46
N PRO A 60 12.06 -18.46 4.63
CA PRO A 60 11.35 -17.83 3.53
C PRO A 60 12.26 -17.53 2.32
N LYS A 61 11.73 -17.72 1.13
CA LYS A 61 12.43 -17.38 -0.11
C LYS A 61 12.31 -15.89 -0.42
N ILE A 62 13.40 -15.33 -0.86
CA ILE A 62 13.52 -13.93 -1.26
C ILE A 62 14.17 -13.82 -2.64
N TYR A 63 13.84 -12.74 -3.35
CA TYR A 63 14.50 -12.34 -4.57
C TYR A 63 15.37 -11.13 -4.29
N LYS A 64 16.67 -11.21 -4.55
CA LYS A 64 17.56 -10.05 -4.46
C LYS A 64 17.16 -9.06 -5.54
N SER A 65 16.89 -7.83 -5.15
CA SER A 65 16.41 -6.79 -6.06
C SER A 65 17.20 -5.51 -5.81
N LYS A 66 17.26 -4.65 -6.83
CA LYS A 66 17.97 -3.36 -6.74
C LYS A 66 17.03 -2.22 -7.04
N ILE A 67 17.16 -1.17 -6.25
CA ILE A 67 16.49 0.11 -6.49
C ILE A 67 17.55 1.13 -6.85
N ARG A 68 17.32 1.85 -7.94
CA ARG A 68 18.11 3.00 -8.36
C ARG A 68 17.42 4.25 -7.88
N PHE A 69 18.17 5.12 -7.21
CA PHE A 69 17.67 6.41 -6.79
C PHE A 69 17.63 7.40 -7.97
N ASP A 70 16.57 8.17 -8.07
CA ASP A 70 16.39 9.20 -9.10
C ASP A 70 17.34 10.37 -8.88
N LYS A 71 17.58 10.71 -7.61
CA LYS A 71 18.50 11.78 -7.22
C LYS A 71 19.49 11.26 -6.17
N GLN A 72 20.73 11.63 -6.34
CA GLN A 72 21.75 11.39 -5.33
C GLN A 72 21.63 12.42 -4.20
N SER A 73 21.82 11.97 -2.98
CA SER A 73 21.92 12.85 -1.82
C SER A 73 23.16 12.48 -1.01
N PRO A 74 24.00 13.45 -0.63
CA PRO A 74 25.14 13.19 0.25
C PRO A 74 24.73 12.72 1.65
N ARG A 75 23.44 12.82 1.97
CA ARG A 75 22.87 12.35 3.25
C ARG A 75 22.56 10.84 3.24
N LEU A 76 22.51 10.24 2.06
CA LEU A 76 22.36 8.77 1.91
C LEU A 76 23.75 8.14 1.91
N VAL A 77 24.02 7.31 2.90
CA VAL A 77 25.29 6.58 3.03
C VAL A 77 25.02 5.06 3.05
N ASN A 78 26.02 4.32 2.58
CA ASN A 78 25.95 2.86 2.59
C ASN A 78 25.79 2.34 4.03
N GLY A 79 24.96 1.31 4.20
CA GLY A 79 24.67 0.70 5.49
C GLY A 79 23.51 1.32 6.26
N MET A 80 22.82 2.30 5.71
CA MET A 80 21.56 2.79 6.29
C MET A 80 20.45 1.76 6.14
N SER A 81 19.66 1.59 7.20
CA SER A 81 18.38 0.90 7.12
C SER A 81 17.34 1.82 6.49
N VAL A 82 16.54 1.27 5.58
CA VAL A 82 15.53 2.04 4.85
C VAL A 82 14.21 1.26 4.79
N GLN A 83 13.11 1.98 4.92
CA GLN A 83 11.80 1.48 4.59
C GLN A 83 11.50 1.83 3.13
N ILE A 84 10.98 0.86 2.37
CA ILE A 84 10.70 1.03 0.95
C ILE A 84 9.23 0.75 0.68
N SER A 85 8.56 1.71 0.06
CA SER A 85 7.19 1.59 -0.43
C SER A 85 7.21 1.60 -1.96
N VAL A 86 6.73 0.54 -2.59
CA VAL A 86 6.67 0.45 -4.06
C VAL A 86 5.26 0.72 -4.53
N VAL A 87 5.11 1.64 -5.49
CA VAL A 87 3.85 1.94 -6.15
C VAL A 87 3.63 0.92 -7.27
N THR A 88 2.77 -0.07 -7.02
CA THR A 88 2.49 -1.15 -7.97
C THR A 88 1.38 -0.79 -8.95
N LYS A 89 0.45 0.09 -8.55
CA LYS A 89 -0.68 0.51 -9.37
C LYS A 89 -1.15 1.89 -8.95
N THR A 90 -1.45 2.73 -9.90
CA THR A 90 -2.12 4.02 -9.68
C THR A 90 -3.47 3.97 -10.38
N ILE A 91 -4.53 4.24 -9.64
CA ILE A 91 -5.90 4.29 -10.18
C ILE A 91 -6.32 5.76 -10.17
N PRO A 92 -6.33 6.44 -11.32
CA PRO A 92 -6.72 7.83 -11.39
C PRO A 92 -8.24 7.97 -11.25
N GLN A 93 -8.68 9.13 -10.74
CA GLN A 93 -10.09 9.54 -10.70
C GLN A 93 -11.02 8.48 -10.08
N THR A 94 -10.66 8.01 -8.90
CA THR A 94 -11.46 7.02 -8.17
C THR A 94 -11.79 7.50 -6.78
N LEU A 95 -12.96 7.11 -6.28
CA LEU A 95 -13.31 7.26 -4.88
C LEU A 95 -12.63 6.17 -4.07
N PHE A 96 -12.18 6.51 -2.89
CA PHE A 96 -11.62 5.56 -1.94
C PHE A 96 -12.02 5.95 -0.51
N VAL A 97 -12.16 4.93 0.32
CA VAL A 97 -12.44 5.09 1.76
C VAL A 97 -11.43 4.29 2.57
N PRO A 98 -11.19 4.65 3.84
CA PRO A 98 -10.40 3.79 4.74
C PRO A 98 -10.99 2.38 4.81
N VAL A 99 -10.14 1.37 4.89
CA VAL A 99 -10.58 -0.04 4.99
C VAL A 99 -11.53 -0.27 6.18
N GLU A 100 -11.32 0.47 7.27
CA GLU A 100 -12.14 0.43 8.49
C GLU A 100 -13.58 0.94 8.30
N ALA A 101 -13.84 1.70 7.23
CA ALA A 101 -15.17 2.22 6.92
C ALA A 101 -16.05 1.23 6.13
N VAL A 102 -15.45 0.18 5.56
CA VAL A 102 -16.16 -0.83 4.77
C VAL A 102 -16.52 -2.00 5.65
N PHE A 103 -17.79 -2.34 5.68
CA PHE A 103 -18.33 -3.47 6.42
C PHE A 103 -18.78 -4.54 5.43
N GLU A 104 -18.61 -5.80 5.85
CA GLU A 104 -19.02 -6.96 5.09
C GLU A 104 -20.12 -7.72 5.85
N ASP A 105 -21.17 -8.11 5.13
CA ASP A 105 -22.23 -8.95 5.65
C ASP A 105 -22.67 -9.94 4.57
N SER A 106 -22.39 -11.23 4.81
CA SER A 106 -22.62 -12.33 3.87
C SER A 106 -21.89 -12.13 2.55
N ASP A 107 -22.54 -11.59 1.53
CA ASP A 107 -21.97 -11.38 0.18
C ASP A 107 -22.02 -9.91 -0.26
N ARG A 108 -22.31 -8.97 0.66
CA ARG A 108 -22.40 -7.56 0.34
C ARG A 108 -21.40 -6.71 1.13
N PHE A 109 -20.90 -5.67 0.49
CA PHE A 109 -20.10 -4.63 1.12
C PHE A 109 -20.96 -3.38 1.28
N TYR A 110 -20.86 -2.74 2.45
CA TYR A 110 -21.60 -1.53 2.73
C TYR A 110 -20.81 -0.58 3.63
N VAL A 111 -21.23 0.67 3.62
CA VAL A 111 -20.66 1.73 4.46
C VAL A 111 -21.79 2.46 5.18
N TYR A 112 -21.48 3.14 6.28
CA TYR A 112 -22.39 4.07 6.93
C TYR A 112 -22.04 5.49 6.50
N VAL A 113 -22.97 6.16 5.81
CA VAL A 113 -22.83 7.55 5.39
C VAL A 113 -23.55 8.45 6.36
N ALA A 114 -22.93 9.58 6.70
CA ALA A 114 -23.55 10.61 7.54
C ALA A 114 -24.70 11.30 6.79
N GLY A 115 -25.88 11.27 7.35
CA GLY A 115 -27.07 11.96 6.83
C GLY A 115 -27.55 13.07 7.77
N LEU A 116 -28.54 13.85 7.34
CA LEU A 116 -29.10 14.96 8.11
C LEU A 116 -29.75 14.51 9.45
N THR A 117 -30.23 13.29 9.51
CA THR A 117 -30.96 12.74 10.68
C THR A 117 -30.26 11.54 11.32
N GLY A 118 -28.98 11.31 11.00
CA GLY A 118 -28.22 10.18 11.51
C GLY A 118 -27.37 9.50 10.44
N SER A 119 -27.07 8.22 10.62
CA SER A 119 -26.33 7.43 9.65
C SER A 119 -27.27 6.62 8.76
N LYS A 120 -26.90 6.49 7.47
CA LYS A 120 -27.58 5.62 6.52
C LYS A 120 -26.60 4.54 6.06
N GLU A 121 -27.06 3.31 6.05
CA GLU A 121 -26.34 2.19 5.44
C GLU A 121 -26.50 2.26 3.91
N VAL A 122 -25.38 2.20 3.20
CA VAL A 122 -25.30 2.27 1.73
C VAL A 122 -24.48 1.12 1.22
N ASP A 123 -25.06 0.30 0.35
CA ASP A 123 -24.35 -0.77 -0.33
C ASP A 123 -23.34 -0.18 -1.31
N VAL A 124 -22.14 -0.76 -1.33
CA VAL A 124 -21.05 -0.30 -2.20
C VAL A 124 -20.45 -1.45 -2.99
N GLU A 125 -20.04 -1.15 -4.21
CA GLU A 125 -19.21 -2.05 -4.98
C GLU A 125 -17.74 -1.66 -4.78
N ILE A 126 -16.96 -2.59 -4.25
CA ILE A 126 -15.53 -2.37 -4.00
C ILE A 126 -14.66 -2.76 -5.19
N GLY A 127 -13.48 -2.18 -5.27
CA GLY A 127 -12.47 -2.49 -6.28
C GLY A 127 -11.16 -2.95 -5.66
N GLU A 128 -10.07 -2.38 -6.13
CA GLU A 128 -8.73 -2.63 -5.58
C GLU A 128 -8.63 -2.10 -4.15
N SER A 129 -7.82 -2.77 -3.34
CA SER A 129 -7.57 -2.36 -1.95
C SER A 129 -6.09 -2.48 -1.60
N ASN A 130 -5.69 -1.74 -0.59
CA ASN A 130 -4.40 -1.87 0.09
C ASN A 130 -4.62 -1.91 1.60
N ASP A 131 -3.55 -1.87 2.38
CA ASP A 131 -3.62 -1.96 3.85
C ASP A 131 -4.42 -0.81 4.51
N ASN A 132 -4.60 0.31 3.84
CA ASN A 132 -5.22 1.51 4.40
C ASN A 132 -6.54 1.89 3.73
N PHE A 133 -6.70 1.62 2.43
CA PHE A 133 -7.81 2.13 1.62
C PHE A 133 -8.40 1.07 0.72
N VAL A 134 -9.70 1.21 0.48
CA VAL A 134 -10.49 0.41 -0.48
C VAL A 134 -11.07 1.34 -1.53
N GLN A 135 -10.90 0.98 -2.79
CA GLN A 135 -11.54 1.66 -3.92
C GLN A 135 -13.05 1.40 -3.91
N ILE A 136 -13.83 2.44 -4.10
CA ILE A 136 -15.27 2.36 -4.31
C ILE A 136 -15.57 2.60 -5.79
N LYS A 137 -16.17 1.61 -6.45
CA LYS A 137 -16.59 1.68 -7.85
C LYS A 137 -17.98 2.31 -7.99
N SER A 138 -18.88 2.01 -7.05
CA SER A 138 -20.25 2.54 -7.04
C SER A 138 -20.82 2.56 -5.61
N GLY A 139 -21.84 3.37 -5.38
CA GLY A 139 -22.56 3.46 -4.11
C GLY A 139 -22.24 4.71 -3.29
N LEU A 140 -21.16 5.43 -3.58
CA LEU A 140 -20.80 6.71 -2.94
C LEU A 140 -20.58 7.82 -3.96
N GLU A 141 -20.74 9.04 -3.50
CA GLU A 141 -20.43 10.26 -4.25
C GLU A 141 -19.26 11.02 -3.58
N GLU A 142 -18.57 11.85 -4.37
CA GLU A 142 -17.52 12.70 -3.83
C GLU A 142 -18.09 13.71 -2.83
N GLY A 143 -17.52 13.72 -1.62
CA GLY A 143 -17.98 14.56 -0.53
C GLY A 143 -18.83 13.84 0.52
N ASP A 144 -19.21 12.59 0.27
CA ASP A 144 -19.86 11.76 1.29
C ASP A 144 -18.95 11.55 2.50
N VAL A 145 -19.52 11.69 3.69
CA VAL A 145 -18.82 11.46 4.95
C VAL A 145 -19.17 10.07 5.48
N VAL A 146 -18.17 9.20 5.56
CA VAL A 146 -18.36 7.82 6.03
C VAL A 146 -17.91 7.65 7.48
N TYR A 147 -18.60 6.77 8.21
CA TYR A 147 -18.22 6.39 9.58
C TYR A 147 -17.19 5.25 9.52
N LEU A 148 -16.17 5.33 10.41
CA LEU A 148 -15.16 4.27 10.59
C LEU A 148 -15.61 3.15 11.54
N TYR A 149 -16.82 3.23 12.08
CA TYR A 149 -17.39 2.27 13.01
C TYR A 149 -18.90 2.12 12.76
N ARG A 150 -19.48 1.02 13.19
CA ARG A 150 -20.94 0.82 13.11
C ARG A 150 -21.63 1.79 14.06
N PRO A 151 -22.41 2.77 13.56
CA PRO A 151 -23.15 3.67 14.42
C PRO A 151 -24.22 2.90 15.18
N TYR A 152 -24.46 3.28 16.44
CA TYR A 152 -25.55 2.72 17.23
C TYR A 152 -26.90 3.10 16.59
N GLN A 153 -27.55 2.17 15.95
CA GLN A 153 -28.92 2.36 15.48
C GLN A 153 -29.87 2.09 16.64
N LYS A 154 -30.55 3.13 17.15
CA LYS A 154 -31.72 2.91 17.98
C LYS A 154 -32.74 2.14 17.16
N LYS A 155 -33.01 0.86 17.51
CA LYS A 155 -34.18 0.16 16.97
C LYS A 155 -35.39 1.04 17.23
N GLN A 156 -36.02 1.53 16.16
CA GLN A 156 -37.39 2.02 16.27
C GLN A 156 -38.23 0.80 16.55
N ASP A 157 -38.61 0.61 17.81
CA ASP A 157 -39.67 -0.31 18.17
C ASP A 157 -40.92 0.17 17.45
N SER A 158 -41.28 -0.54 16.40
CA SER A 158 -42.55 -0.38 15.72
C SER A 158 -43.64 -0.83 16.68
N LYS A 159 -44.42 0.14 17.10
CA LYS A 159 -45.62 -0.08 17.89
C LYS A 159 -46.80 -0.44 16.97
#